data_e53058a61da020979327ad6aab4b8f2a
#
_entry.id   e53058a61da020979327ad6aab4b8f2a
#
_cell.length_a   1.000
_cell.length_b   1.000
_cell.length_c   1.000
_cell.angle_alpha   90.00
_cell.angle_beta   90.00
_cell.angle_gamma   90.00
#
_symmetry.space_group_name_H-M   'P 1'
#
loop_
_entity.id
_entity.type
_entity.pdbx_description
1 polymer ?
#
loop_
_entity_poly.entity_id
_entity_poly.type
_entity_poly.pdbx_seq_one_letter_code
_entity_poly.pdbx_strand_id
1 'polypeptide(L)'
;YALIGSLFFSFFYSETFKLYVNGNGGFVGKYLETTFLNDLININSQFFYFLFIFIIFVLFLISVQFKVNSFYLFTKKLFNFLFPSSKKNYTKENEVINEFIPQDQIKDLIQEDLPFIKNETLQDFKKTKFDLPPINLLKIPSNKDKNKLNEDDFIDSGFLEKILLDFGVNGNIKKVSHGPVVTLNEFEPAAGVKVSKIINLSDDIARNTSSESARIATIPGRSTIGIELPNSKRENVYMSEILASNDFSKSNIKLPIALGKNISGLPIIGDLATMPHLLIAGTTGSGKSVCINTIILSLLYRHKPSMCKFILIDPKMLELSTYEGIPHLLCPVITEAKKAASVLGWVVKEMESRYRLMTKKGVKNIDGYNLKHSLAMPYIVVIVDEMSDLMLVA
;
A
#
# COMPACT_ATOMS: atom_id res chain seq x y z
N TYR A 1 -5.69 0.69 45.00
CA TYR A 1 -5.96 -0.66 44.59
C TYR A 1 -5.32 -1.65 45.58
N ALA A 2 -3.99 -1.60 45.75
CA ALA A 2 -3.25 -2.48 46.65
C ALA A 2 -3.70 -2.38 48.13
N LEU A 3 -3.93 -1.20 48.64
CA LEU A 3 -4.41 -0.97 50.02
C LEU A 3 -5.79 -1.58 50.30
N ILE A 4 -6.72 -1.41 49.37
CA ILE A 4 -8.08 -1.93 49.53
C ILE A 4 -8.12 -3.44 49.34
N GLY A 5 -7.31 -3.99 48.42
CA GLY A 5 -7.12 -5.42 48.26
C GLY A 5 -6.51 -6.08 49.53
N SER A 6 -5.50 -5.42 50.10
CA SER A 6 -4.87 -5.88 51.35
C SER A 6 -5.85 -5.93 52.53
N LEU A 7 -6.69 -4.90 52.68
CA LEU A 7 -7.80 -4.86 53.66
C LEU A 7 -8.80 -5.99 53.42
N PHE A 8 -9.26 -6.17 52.18
CA PHE A 8 -10.23 -7.20 51.83
C PHE A 8 -9.74 -8.60 52.20
N PHE A 9 -8.49 -8.95 51.88
CA PHE A 9 -7.91 -10.25 52.21
C PHE A 9 -7.64 -10.41 53.72
N SER A 10 -7.30 -9.34 54.44
CA SER A 10 -7.10 -9.37 55.88
C SER A 10 -8.39 -9.70 56.66
N PHE A 11 -9.50 -9.04 56.27
CA PHE A 11 -10.77 -9.17 57.03
C PHE A 11 -11.61 -10.36 56.61
N PHE A 12 -11.68 -10.72 55.34
CA PHE A 12 -12.63 -11.72 54.84
C PHE A 12 -12.00 -13.09 54.54
N TYR A 13 -10.67 -13.15 54.41
CA TYR A 13 -9.95 -14.38 54.06
C TYR A 13 -8.78 -14.68 55.00
N SER A 14 -8.91 -14.35 56.28
CA SER A 14 -7.86 -14.55 57.31
C SER A 14 -7.50 -16.02 57.55
N GLU A 15 -8.43 -16.97 57.32
CA GLU A 15 -8.25 -18.38 57.63
C GLU A 15 -7.98 -19.29 56.43
N THR A 16 -8.27 -18.83 55.22
CA THR A 16 -8.23 -19.66 54.01
C THR A 16 -6.86 -19.87 53.44
N PHE A 17 -5.91 -18.95 53.65
CA PHE A 17 -4.56 -19.01 53.16
C PHE A 17 -3.61 -18.23 54.07
N LYS A 18 -2.72 -18.88 54.77
CA LYS A 18 -1.78 -18.19 55.69
C LYS A 18 -0.44 -17.94 55.03
N LEU A 19 -0.16 -16.68 54.66
CA LEU A 19 1.20 -16.24 54.35
C LEU A 19 2.02 -16.14 55.67
N TYR A 20 3.18 -16.80 55.71
CA TYR A 20 3.96 -17.10 56.91
C TYR A 20 4.40 -15.92 57.78
N VAL A 21 4.49 -14.69 57.23
CA VAL A 21 5.10 -13.56 57.97
C VAL A 21 4.08 -12.52 58.44
N ASN A 22 3.12 -12.11 57.58
CA ASN A 22 2.20 -11.00 57.89
C ASN A 22 0.71 -11.29 57.62
N GLY A 23 0.33 -12.57 57.44
CA GLY A 23 -1.06 -12.92 57.10
C GLY A 23 -1.48 -12.54 55.68
N ASN A 24 -2.75 -12.83 55.33
CA ASN A 24 -3.25 -12.67 53.94
C ASN A 24 -3.36 -11.22 53.47
N GLY A 25 -3.47 -10.28 54.37
CA GLY A 25 -3.49 -8.83 54.06
C GLY A 25 -2.11 -8.16 54.04
N GLY A 26 -1.03 -8.91 54.32
CA GLY A 26 0.30 -8.35 54.48
C GLY A 26 0.44 -7.38 55.67
N PHE A 27 1.56 -6.66 55.74
CA PHE A 27 1.86 -5.73 56.84
C PHE A 27 0.77 -4.64 56.97
N VAL A 28 0.31 -4.09 55.87
CA VAL A 28 -0.69 -3.02 55.85
C VAL A 28 -2.06 -3.52 56.31
N GLY A 29 -2.49 -4.69 55.86
CA GLY A 29 -3.77 -5.29 56.27
C GLY A 29 -3.78 -5.56 57.76
N LYS A 30 -2.70 -6.13 58.30
CA LYS A 30 -2.54 -6.45 59.72
C LYS A 30 -2.51 -5.19 60.63
N TYR A 31 -1.87 -4.12 60.18
CA TYR A 31 -1.85 -2.83 60.85
C TYR A 31 -3.26 -2.22 60.91
N LEU A 32 -3.99 -2.24 59.83
CA LEU A 32 -5.33 -1.68 59.72
C LEU A 32 -6.39 -2.51 60.48
N GLU A 33 -6.18 -3.82 60.66
CA GLU A 33 -7.00 -4.71 61.48
C GLU A 33 -6.96 -4.30 62.97
N THR A 34 -5.86 -3.70 63.44
CA THR A 34 -5.72 -3.19 64.82
C THR A 34 -6.33 -1.83 65.05
N THR A 35 -6.94 -1.22 64.01
CA THR A 35 -7.56 0.08 64.09
C THR A 35 -9.08 -0.01 64.32
N PHE A 36 -9.75 1.15 64.52
CA PHE A 36 -11.21 1.24 64.65
C PHE A 36 -12.01 0.69 63.45
N LEU A 37 -11.34 0.43 62.33
CA LEU A 37 -11.95 -0.12 61.11
C LEU A 37 -12.47 -1.56 61.38
N ASN A 38 -11.83 -2.31 62.26
CA ASN A 38 -12.27 -3.65 62.63
C ASN A 38 -13.66 -3.61 63.29
N ASP A 39 -13.86 -2.71 64.22
CA ASP A 39 -15.15 -2.56 64.92
C ASP A 39 -16.26 -2.13 63.95
N LEU A 40 -15.93 -1.26 63.01
CA LEU A 40 -16.86 -0.77 62.03
C LEU A 40 -17.29 -1.82 61.02
N ILE A 41 -16.36 -2.66 60.56
CA ILE A 41 -16.63 -3.77 59.64
C ILE A 41 -17.43 -4.89 60.31
N ASN A 42 -17.19 -5.13 61.59
CA ASN A 42 -17.90 -6.15 62.37
C ASN A 42 -19.37 -5.79 62.64
N ILE A 43 -19.77 -4.50 62.57
CA ILE A 43 -21.18 -4.09 62.72
C ILE A 43 -22.05 -4.70 61.59
N ASN A 44 -21.55 -4.76 60.37
CA ASN A 44 -22.27 -5.37 59.25
C ASN A 44 -21.29 -5.92 58.19
N SER A 45 -20.73 -7.11 58.49
CA SER A 45 -19.67 -7.72 57.66
C SER A 45 -20.11 -8.04 56.23
N GLN A 46 -21.40 -8.40 56.01
CA GLN A 46 -21.93 -8.67 54.69
C GLN A 46 -21.99 -7.40 53.82
N PHE A 47 -22.41 -6.27 54.40
CA PHE A 47 -22.43 -4.99 53.68
C PHE A 47 -21.03 -4.57 53.25
N PHE A 48 -20.05 -4.62 54.15
CA PHE A 48 -18.67 -4.25 53.86
C PHE A 48 -18.00 -5.23 52.88
N TYR A 49 -18.34 -6.50 52.89
CA TYR A 49 -17.88 -7.47 51.91
C TYR A 49 -18.25 -7.05 50.47
N PHE A 50 -19.53 -6.77 50.22
CA PHE A 50 -19.99 -6.36 48.92
C PHE A 50 -19.46 -4.94 48.55
N LEU A 51 -19.36 -4.05 49.52
CA LEU A 51 -18.81 -2.70 49.33
C LEU A 51 -17.35 -2.75 48.86
N PHE A 52 -16.50 -3.57 49.49
CA PHE A 52 -15.11 -3.71 49.05
C PHE A 52 -14.98 -4.34 47.67
N ILE A 53 -15.76 -5.36 47.35
CA ILE A 53 -15.79 -5.92 45.99
C ILE A 53 -16.19 -4.85 44.97
N PHE A 54 -17.20 -4.07 45.28
CA PHE A 54 -17.63 -2.99 44.38
C PHE A 54 -16.53 -1.94 44.16
N ILE A 55 -15.87 -1.50 45.25
CA ILE A 55 -14.77 -0.52 45.14
C ILE A 55 -13.59 -1.09 44.34
N ILE A 56 -13.20 -2.34 44.59
CA ILE A 56 -12.14 -3.00 43.83
C ILE A 56 -12.52 -3.11 42.37
N PHE A 57 -13.76 -3.45 42.05
CA PHE A 57 -14.26 -3.53 40.70
C PHE A 57 -14.25 -2.17 40.00
N VAL A 58 -14.70 -1.08 40.66
CA VAL A 58 -14.65 0.27 40.12
C VAL A 58 -13.21 0.71 39.84
N LEU A 59 -12.30 0.47 40.80
CA LEU A 59 -10.88 0.77 40.62
C LEU A 59 -10.25 -0.04 39.49
N PHE A 60 -10.66 -1.28 39.29
CA PHE A 60 -10.26 -2.11 38.17
C PHE A 60 -10.72 -1.49 36.85
N LEU A 61 -11.98 -1.06 36.75
CA LEU A 61 -12.51 -0.41 35.54
C LEU A 61 -11.76 0.89 35.22
N ILE A 62 -11.39 1.68 36.24
CA ILE A 62 -10.58 2.88 36.07
C ILE A 62 -9.17 2.54 35.58
N SER A 63 -8.55 1.53 36.20
CA SER A 63 -7.18 1.09 35.86
C SER A 63 -7.06 0.57 34.41
N VAL A 64 -8.09 -0.09 33.90
CA VAL A 64 -8.16 -0.61 32.51
C VAL A 64 -8.64 0.51 31.52
N GLN A 65 -8.85 1.74 32.00
CA GLN A 65 -9.41 2.83 31.18
C GLN A 65 -10.71 2.41 30.46
N PHE A 66 -11.59 1.69 31.17
CA PHE A 66 -12.80 1.13 30.61
C PHE A 66 -13.77 2.22 30.11
N LYS A 67 -13.99 2.28 28.79
CA LYS A 67 -14.93 3.21 28.17
C LYS A 67 -16.35 2.65 28.23
N VAL A 68 -17.16 3.14 29.14
CA VAL A 68 -18.56 2.71 29.35
C VAL A 68 -19.37 2.75 28.04
N ASN A 69 -19.15 3.75 27.20
CA ASN A 69 -19.81 3.87 25.88
C ASN A 69 -19.46 2.70 24.93
N SER A 70 -18.22 2.23 24.94
CA SER A 70 -17.82 1.08 24.11
C SER A 70 -18.45 -0.21 24.59
N PHE A 71 -18.59 -0.37 25.90
CA PHE A 71 -19.25 -1.53 26.50
C PHE A 71 -20.75 -1.54 26.23
N TYR A 72 -21.41 -0.40 26.35
CA TYR A 72 -22.83 -0.26 26.00
C TYR A 72 -23.08 -0.58 24.52
N LEU A 73 -22.22 -0.13 23.62
CA LEU A 73 -22.32 -0.45 22.19
C LEU A 73 -22.09 -1.95 21.93
N PHE A 74 -21.15 -2.55 22.65
CA PHE A 74 -20.87 -3.99 22.56
C PHE A 74 -22.05 -4.82 23.07
N THR A 75 -22.60 -4.49 24.23
CA THR A 75 -23.76 -5.21 24.80
C THR A 75 -25.02 -5.04 23.92
N LYS A 76 -25.21 -3.84 23.37
CA LYS A 76 -26.30 -3.58 22.38
C LYS A 76 -26.14 -4.38 21.11
N LYS A 77 -24.89 -4.52 20.60
CA LYS A 77 -24.59 -5.38 19.44
C LYS A 77 -24.82 -6.86 19.76
N LEU A 78 -24.37 -7.30 20.94
CA LEU A 78 -24.55 -8.68 21.40
C LEU A 78 -26.04 -9.01 21.61
N PHE A 79 -26.81 -8.10 22.21
CA PHE A 79 -28.24 -8.25 22.39
C PHE A 79 -29.00 -8.32 21.05
N ASN A 80 -28.65 -7.45 20.08
CA ASN A 80 -29.22 -7.49 18.75
C ASN A 80 -28.82 -8.74 17.95
N PHE A 81 -27.67 -9.34 18.26
CA PHE A 81 -27.23 -10.61 17.68
C PHE A 81 -28.00 -11.81 18.28
N LEU A 82 -28.20 -11.81 19.60
CA LEU A 82 -28.90 -12.89 20.30
C LEU A 82 -30.44 -12.81 20.12
N PHE A 83 -30.98 -11.62 19.93
CA PHE A 83 -32.39 -11.37 19.70
C PHE A 83 -32.60 -10.55 18.42
N PRO A 84 -32.48 -11.15 17.25
CA PRO A 84 -32.74 -10.45 16.00
C PRO A 84 -34.22 -10.07 15.92
N SER A 85 -34.52 -8.80 16.17
CA SER A 85 -35.87 -8.28 15.95
C SER A 85 -36.12 -8.25 14.45
N SER A 86 -36.93 -9.18 13.97
CA SER A 86 -37.39 -9.23 12.60
C SER A 86 -38.34 -8.05 12.33
N LYS A 87 -37.75 -6.89 12.02
CA LYS A 87 -38.50 -5.82 11.35
C LYS A 87 -38.56 -6.16 9.87
N LYS A 88 -39.62 -6.82 9.46
CA LYS A 88 -40.03 -6.89 8.06
C LYS A 88 -40.38 -5.48 7.61
N ASN A 89 -39.46 -4.78 7.02
CA ASN A 89 -39.75 -3.61 6.21
C ASN A 89 -40.23 -4.13 4.86
N TYR A 90 -41.57 -4.21 4.71
CA TYR A 90 -42.17 -4.22 3.40
C TYR A 90 -41.96 -2.82 2.80
N THR A 91 -40.94 -2.67 1.98
CA THR A 91 -40.85 -1.54 1.06
C THR A 91 -41.94 -1.77 0.01
N LYS A 92 -42.89 -0.87 -0.01
CA LYS A 92 -43.85 -0.72 -1.09
C LYS A 92 -43.07 -0.57 -2.40
N GLU A 93 -43.25 -1.54 -3.30
CA GLU A 93 -43.08 -1.29 -4.71
C GLU A 93 -44.09 -0.18 -5.06
N ASN A 94 -43.57 0.96 -5.48
CA ASN A 94 -44.12 1.74 -6.57
C ASN A 94 -43.39 3.07 -6.67
N GLU A 95 -43.24 3.44 -7.93
CA GLU A 95 -42.72 4.68 -8.47
C GLU A 95 -41.25 4.64 -8.86
N VAL A 96 -41.06 4.14 -10.07
CA VAL A 96 -39.93 4.52 -10.92
C VAL A 96 -40.11 6.00 -11.24
N ILE A 97 -39.57 6.83 -10.36
CA ILE A 97 -39.33 8.24 -10.68
C ILE A 97 -38.00 8.24 -11.44
N ASN A 98 -38.14 8.48 -12.75
CA ASN A 98 -36.99 8.94 -13.56
C ASN A 98 -36.61 10.34 -13.10
N GLU A 99 -36.05 10.46 -11.92
CA GLU A 99 -35.35 11.68 -11.53
C GLU A 99 -34.00 11.70 -12.26
N PHE A 100 -33.98 12.52 -13.27
CA PHE A 100 -32.79 13.01 -13.92
C PHE A 100 -32.03 13.80 -12.86
N ILE A 101 -31.06 13.16 -12.19
CA ILE A 101 -30.21 13.83 -11.22
C ILE A 101 -29.35 14.84 -12.01
N PRO A 102 -29.47 16.15 -11.77
CA PRO A 102 -28.67 17.14 -12.47
C PRO A 102 -27.17 16.88 -12.26
N GLN A 103 -26.37 17.11 -13.30
CA GLN A 103 -24.91 16.86 -13.30
C GLN A 103 -24.16 17.57 -12.15
N ASP A 104 -24.73 18.63 -11.60
CA ASP A 104 -24.14 19.41 -10.51
C ASP A 104 -24.21 18.70 -9.15
N GLN A 105 -25.27 17.92 -8.90
CA GLN A 105 -25.45 17.17 -7.63
C GLN A 105 -24.47 15.99 -7.46
N ILE A 106 -23.96 15.40 -8.56
CA ILE A 106 -22.97 14.32 -8.46
C ILE A 106 -21.59 14.86 -8.09
N LYS A 107 -21.25 16.09 -8.49
CA LYS A 107 -20.01 16.75 -8.07
C LYS A 107 -20.00 17.06 -6.58
N ASP A 108 -21.13 17.49 -6.06
CA ASP A 108 -21.29 17.84 -4.66
C ASP A 108 -21.26 16.60 -3.75
N LEU A 109 -21.83 15.46 -4.20
CA LEU A 109 -21.81 14.20 -3.45
C LEU A 109 -20.42 13.58 -3.27
N ILE A 110 -19.49 13.82 -4.21
CA ILE A 110 -18.10 13.31 -4.10
C ILE A 110 -17.23 14.25 -3.26
N GLN A 111 -17.56 15.53 -3.21
CA GLN A 111 -16.76 16.56 -2.53
C GLN A 111 -17.22 16.86 -1.10
N GLU A 112 -18.49 16.74 -0.79
CA GLU A 112 -19.02 17.09 0.55
C GLU A 112 -18.64 16.09 1.65
N ASP A 113 -18.34 14.84 1.30
CA ASP A 113 -18.06 13.78 2.28
C ASP A 113 -16.55 13.57 2.56
N LEU A 114 -15.64 14.32 1.91
CA LEU A 114 -14.21 14.20 2.22
C LEU A 114 -13.92 14.87 3.57
N PRO A 115 -13.40 14.11 4.56
CA PRO A 115 -13.02 14.70 5.84
C PRO A 115 -11.92 15.76 5.57
N PHE A 116 -12.14 16.99 6.09
CA PHE A 116 -11.18 18.11 6.08
C PHE A 116 -11.17 19.04 4.85
N ILE A 117 -12.08 18.94 3.90
CA ILE A 117 -12.29 20.04 2.94
C ILE A 117 -13.17 21.08 3.57
N LYS A 118 -12.58 22.21 3.99
CA LYS A 118 -13.32 23.43 4.22
C LYS A 118 -13.69 24.03 2.87
N ASN A 119 -14.97 24.36 2.69
CA ASN A 119 -15.56 24.96 1.47
C ASN A 119 -14.99 26.33 1.05
N GLU A 120 -13.74 26.65 1.32
CA GLU A 120 -13.22 28.00 1.11
C GLU A 120 -12.59 28.26 -0.27
N THR A 121 -12.47 27.27 -1.16
CA THR A 121 -11.84 27.51 -2.46
C THR A 121 -12.43 26.72 -3.63
N LEU A 122 -13.74 26.57 -3.68
CA LEU A 122 -14.40 26.28 -4.96
C LEU A 122 -14.62 27.60 -5.73
N GLN A 123 -13.53 28.34 -5.97
CA GLN A 123 -13.58 29.36 -7.00
C GLN A 123 -13.76 28.67 -8.34
N ASP A 124 -14.82 29.09 -9.03
CA ASP A 124 -15.13 28.81 -10.42
C ASP A 124 -13.94 28.39 -11.25
N PHE A 125 -13.67 27.10 -11.33
CA PHE A 125 -12.95 26.55 -12.46
C PHE A 125 -13.89 26.67 -13.66
N LYS A 126 -13.98 27.90 -14.25
CA LYS A 126 -14.46 28.09 -15.59
C LYS A 126 -13.97 26.89 -16.41
N LYS A 127 -14.79 26.33 -17.28
CA LYS A 127 -14.51 25.23 -18.20
C LYS A 127 -13.21 25.49 -19.00
N THR A 128 -12.08 25.53 -18.35
CA THR A 128 -10.79 25.63 -19.01
C THR A 128 -10.49 24.26 -19.57
N LYS A 129 -10.37 24.22 -20.87
CA LYS A 129 -9.98 23.01 -21.61
C LYS A 129 -8.64 22.55 -21.03
N PHE A 130 -8.63 21.48 -20.27
CA PHE A 130 -7.41 20.91 -19.71
C PHE A 130 -6.66 20.19 -20.81
N ASP A 131 -5.46 20.65 -21.12
CA ASP A 131 -4.56 19.99 -22.06
C ASP A 131 -3.51 19.18 -21.30
N LEU A 132 -3.21 17.97 -21.79
CA LEU A 132 -2.19 17.11 -21.19
C LEU A 132 -0.81 17.74 -21.32
N PRO A 133 0.10 17.51 -20.37
CA PRO A 133 1.47 18.00 -20.44
C PRO A 133 2.17 17.49 -21.71
N PRO A 134 2.85 18.34 -22.47
CA PRO A 134 3.59 17.90 -23.65
C PRO A 134 4.89 17.19 -23.26
N ILE A 135 5.28 16.17 -24.01
CA ILE A 135 6.47 15.33 -23.73
C ILE A 135 7.77 16.14 -23.72
N ASN A 136 7.81 17.27 -24.44
CA ASN A 136 8.98 18.13 -24.50
C ASN A 136 9.36 18.81 -23.16
N LEU A 137 8.49 18.78 -22.16
CA LEU A 137 8.82 19.19 -20.78
C LEU A 137 9.77 18.20 -20.09
N LEU A 138 9.85 16.97 -20.59
CA LEU A 138 10.76 15.97 -20.06
C LEU A 138 12.12 16.05 -20.78
N LYS A 139 13.17 15.67 -20.06
CA LYS A 139 14.50 15.58 -20.65
C LYS A 139 14.50 14.54 -21.78
N ILE A 140 14.91 14.97 -22.96
CA ILE A 140 15.06 14.11 -24.13
C ILE A 140 16.53 13.70 -24.24
N PRO A 141 16.84 12.41 -24.48
CA PRO A 141 18.22 11.96 -24.63
C PRO A 141 18.88 12.66 -25.82
N SER A 142 20.07 13.19 -25.64
CA SER A 142 20.84 13.77 -26.73
C SER A 142 21.44 12.64 -27.58
N ASN A 143 21.67 12.91 -28.88
CA ASN A 143 22.36 11.96 -29.76
C ASN A 143 23.77 11.59 -29.26
N LYS A 144 24.38 12.45 -28.44
CA LYS A 144 25.66 12.17 -27.77
C LYS A 144 25.55 11.14 -26.66
N ASP A 145 24.39 11.04 -26.01
CA ASP A 145 24.15 10.06 -24.95
C ASP A 145 23.91 8.66 -25.53
N LYS A 146 23.34 8.58 -26.75
CA LYS A 146 23.11 7.32 -27.47
C LYS A 146 24.37 6.74 -28.11
N ASN A 147 25.31 7.58 -28.52
CA ASN A 147 26.53 7.17 -29.25
C ASN A 147 27.72 6.88 -28.31
N LYS A 148 27.55 6.85 -27.00
CA LYS A 148 28.65 6.61 -26.04
C LYS A 148 28.96 5.15 -25.78
N LEU A 149 28.20 4.22 -26.31
CA LEU A 149 28.51 2.81 -26.23
C LEU A 149 29.32 2.42 -27.47
N ASN A 150 30.63 2.37 -27.31
CA ASN A 150 31.50 1.76 -28.30
C ASN A 150 31.35 0.22 -28.19
N GLU A 151 31.58 -0.49 -29.29
CA GLU A 151 31.59 -1.97 -29.28
C GLU A 151 32.56 -2.54 -28.23
N ASP A 152 33.62 -1.79 -27.89
CA ASP A 152 34.58 -2.11 -26.85
C ASP A 152 34.04 -2.09 -25.41
N ASP A 153 32.86 -1.50 -25.18
CA ASP A 153 32.23 -1.45 -23.84
C ASP A 153 31.46 -2.73 -23.50
N PHE A 154 31.31 -3.65 -24.47
CA PHE A 154 30.62 -4.94 -24.28
C PHE A 154 31.61 -6.09 -24.26
N ILE A 155 31.31 -7.10 -23.44
CA ILE A 155 32.08 -8.33 -23.41
C ILE A 155 31.86 -9.08 -24.72
N ASP A 156 32.93 -9.36 -25.44
CA ASP A 156 32.87 -10.12 -26.70
C ASP A 156 32.28 -11.52 -26.43
N SER A 157 31.33 -11.90 -27.28
CA SER A 157 30.69 -13.24 -27.20
C SER A 157 31.70 -14.38 -27.36
N GLY A 158 32.69 -14.22 -28.22
CA GLY A 158 33.77 -15.23 -28.40
C GLY A 158 34.62 -15.36 -27.14
N PHE A 159 34.86 -14.29 -26.40
CA PHE A 159 35.56 -14.37 -25.13
C PHE A 159 34.77 -15.14 -24.06
N LEU A 160 33.44 -14.92 -23.99
CA LEU A 160 32.55 -15.63 -23.05
C LEU A 160 32.47 -17.13 -23.41
N GLU A 161 32.38 -17.47 -24.71
CA GLU A 161 32.42 -18.87 -25.16
C GLU A 161 33.73 -19.58 -24.76
N LYS A 162 34.86 -18.87 -24.87
CA LYS A 162 36.17 -19.39 -24.46
C LYS A 162 36.23 -19.66 -22.95
N ILE A 163 35.73 -18.74 -22.13
CA ILE A 163 35.64 -18.94 -20.68
C ILE A 163 34.82 -20.20 -20.36
N LEU A 164 33.63 -20.33 -20.96
CA LEU A 164 32.78 -21.50 -20.76
C LEU A 164 33.48 -22.81 -21.17
N LEU A 165 34.22 -22.79 -22.28
CA LEU A 165 35.01 -23.94 -22.74
C LEU A 165 36.11 -24.31 -21.75
N ASP A 166 36.82 -23.32 -21.18
CA ASP A 166 37.88 -23.53 -20.18
C ASP A 166 37.33 -24.22 -18.91
N PHE A 167 36.05 -23.97 -18.57
CA PHE A 167 35.34 -24.67 -17.49
C PHE A 167 34.69 -26.01 -17.95
N GLY A 168 35.01 -26.49 -19.16
CA GLY A 168 34.49 -27.72 -19.70
C GLY A 168 33.00 -27.70 -20.03
N VAL A 169 32.49 -26.53 -20.43
CA VAL A 169 31.12 -26.32 -20.92
C VAL A 169 31.17 -26.00 -22.40
N ASN A 170 30.83 -26.99 -23.24
CA ASN A 170 30.76 -26.81 -24.68
C ASN A 170 29.40 -26.24 -25.10
N GLY A 171 29.40 -25.34 -26.07
CA GLY A 171 28.20 -24.69 -26.61
C GLY A 171 28.56 -23.44 -27.38
N ASN A 172 27.53 -22.73 -27.87
CA ASN A 172 27.70 -21.51 -28.64
C ASN A 172 26.71 -20.44 -28.21
N ILE A 173 27.09 -19.18 -28.32
CA ILE A 173 26.19 -18.01 -28.11
C ILE A 173 25.38 -17.80 -29.40
N LYS A 174 24.07 -17.99 -29.30
CA LYS A 174 23.15 -17.83 -30.43
C LYS A 174 22.72 -16.40 -30.66
N LYS A 175 22.62 -15.62 -29.58
CA LYS A 175 22.12 -14.27 -29.62
C LYS A 175 22.69 -13.45 -28.48
N VAL A 176 23.08 -12.22 -28.79
CA VAL A 176 23.43 -11.20 -27.79
C VAL A 176 22.39 -10.08 -27.85
N SER A 177 21.89 -9.70 -26.71
CA SER A 177 20.92 -8.60 -26.58
C SER A 177 21.48 -7.58 -25.59
N HIS A 178 21.78 -6.39 -26.08
CA HIS A 178 22.30 -5.31 -25.27
C HIS A 178 21.16 -4.51 -24.65
N GLY A 179 21.08 -4.51 -23.33
CA GLY A 179 20.17 -3.68 -22.56
C GLY A 179 20.87 -2.48 -21.95
N PRO A 180 20.11 -1.56 -21.29
CA PRO A 180 20.69 -0.35 -20.73
C PRO A 180 21.61 -0.59 -19.53
N VAL A 181 21.46 -1.70 -18.82
CA VAL A 181 22.19 -2.02 -17.59
C VAL A 181 22.97 -3.32 -17.71
N VAL A 182 22.41 -4.32 -18.41
CA VAL A 182 22.98 -5.64 -18.56
C VAL A 182 22.95 -6.09 -20.02
N THR A 183 23.90 -6.91 -20.42
CA THR A 183 23.90 -7.62 -21.70
C THR A 183 23.50 -9.06 -21.46
N LEU A 184 22.50 -9.53 -22.21
CA LEU A 184 22.03 -10.91 -22.19
C LEU A 184 22.67 -11.69 -23.31
N ASN A 185 23.42 -12.73 -22.98
CA ASN A 185 23.98 -13.70 -23.91
C ASN A 185 23.14 -14.98 -23.85
N GLU A 186 22.46 -15.33 -24.94
CA GLU A 186 21.69 -16.57 -25.06
C GLU A 186 22.65 -17.72 -25.51
N PHE A 187 23.09 -18.50 -24.54
CA PHE A 187 24.00 -19.61 -24.75
C PHE A 187 23.25 -20.92 -24.97
N GLU A 188 23.58 -21.66 -26.04
CA GLU A 188 23.06 -23.00 -26.32
C GLU A 188 24.13 -24.04 -25.94
N PRO A 189 23.95 -24.79 -24.84
CA PRO A 189 24.89 -25.81 -24.44
C PRO A 189 24.84 -26.98 -25.39
N ALA A 190 25.99 -27.63 -25.56
CA ALA A 190 26.07 -28.90 -26.32
C ALA A 190 25.25 -30.02 -25.64
N ALA A 191 24.84 -30.99 -26.42
CA ALA A 191 24.08 -32.14 -25.92
C ALA A 191 24.82 -32.84 -24.76
N GLY A 192 24.09 -33.14 -23.70
CA GLY A 192 24.61 -33.82 -22.51
C GLY A 192 25.19 -32.89 -21.42
N VAL A 193 25.28 -31.58 -21.64
CA VAL A 193 25.70 -30.62 -20.62
C VAL A 193 24.54 -30.35 -19.67
N LYS A 194 24.76 -30.54 -18.37
CA LYS A 194 23.74 -30.25 -17.33
C LYS A 194 23.63 -28.75 -17.08
N VAL A 195 22.42 -28.21 -17.11
CA VAL A 195 22.13 -26.80 -16.85
C VAL A 195 22.65 -26.35 -15.47
N SER A 196 22.53 -27.21 -14.46
CA SER A 196 23.03 -26.92 -13.12
C SER A 196 24.54 -26.68 -13.07
N LYS A 197 25.31 -27.34 -13.94
CA LYS A 197 26.75 -27.09 -14.04
C LYS A 197 27.02 -25.65 -14.48
N ILE A 198 26.25 -25.15 -15.45
CA ILE A 198 26.42 -23.79 -15.97
C ILE A 198 26.00 -22.76 -14.94
N ILE A 199 24.85 -22.97 -14.25
CA ILE A 199 24.36 -22.05 -13.21
C ILE A 199 25.36 -21.88 -12.08
N ASN A 200 26.04 -22.97 -11.68
CA ASN A 200 27.02 -22.93 -10.60
C ASN A 200 28.32 -22.19 -10.98
N LEU A 201 28.54 -21.88 -12.25
CA LEU A 201 29.71 -21.13 -12.73
C LEU A 201 29.49 -19.60 -12.68
N SER A 202 28.39 -19.11 -12.12
CA SER A 202 28.08 -17.68 -12.08
C SER A 202 29.24 -16.83 -11.52
N ASP A 203 29.80 -17.22 -10.38
CA ASP A 203 30.88 -16.48 -9.72
C ASP A 203 32.20 -16.58 -10.48
N ASP A 204 32.48 -17.74 -11.10
CA ASP A 204 33.67 -17.94 -11.91
C ASP A 204 33.60 -17.12 -13.21
N ILE A 205 32.42 -17.05 -13.84
CA ILE A 205 32.20 -16.21 -15.02
C ILE A 205 32.34 -14.73 -14.64
N ALA A 206 31.72 -14.29 -13.56
CA ALA A 206 31.84 -12.92 -13.10
C ALA A 206 33.31 -12.51 -12.89
N ARG A 207 34.09 -13.38 -12.23
CA ARG A 207 35.53 -13.14 -12.00
C ARG A 207 36.33 -13.08 -13.31
N ASN A 208 36.10 -14.00 -14.23
CA ASN A 208 36.87 -14.05 -15.47
C ASN A 208 36.48 -12.94 -16.46
N THR A 209 35.26 -12.44 -16.38
CA THR A 209 34.78 -11.28 -17.16
C THR A 209 35.03 -9.96 -16.48
N SER A 210 35.69 -9.95 -15.30
CA SER A 210 35.86 -8.74 -14.46
C SER A 210 34.55 -7.99 -14.19
N SER A 211 33.42 -8.72 -14.14
CA SER A 211 32.10 -8.16 -13.86
C SER A 211 31.78 -8.20 -12.36
N GLU A 212 30.95 -7.28 -11.87
CA GLU A 212 30.51 -7.25 -10.46
C GLU A 212 29.74 -8.54 -10.08
N SER A 213 29.01 -9.12 -11.04
CA SER A 213 28.22 -10.33 -10.85
C SER A 213 27.87 -10.93 -12.23
N ALA A 214 27.52 -12.21 -12.27
CA ALA A 214 26.89 -12.84 -13.44
C ALA A 214 25.60 -13.52 -12.99
N ARG A 215 24.53 -13.37 -13.75
CA ARG A 215 23.29 -14.07 -13.50
C ARG A 215 23.02 -15.07 -14.61
N ILE A 216 22.80 -16.34 -14.22
CA ILE A 216 22.56 -17.41 -15.18
C ILE A 216 21.17 -18.00 -14.90
N ALA A 217 20.32 -17.99 -15.91
CA ALA A 217 18.96 -18.51 -15.80
C ALA A 217 18.50 -19.20 -17.08
N THR A 218 17.63 -20.18 -16.96
CA THR A 218 16.97 -20.81 -18.11
C THR A 218 15.96 -19.86 -18.73
N ILE A 219 15.88 -19.82 -20.06
CA ILE A 219 14.88 -19.02 -20.77
C ILE A 219 13.67 -19.91 -21.04
N PRO A 220 12.47 -19.60 -20.47
CA PRO A 220 11.28 -20.40 -20.68
C PRO A 220 10.94 -20.56 -22.16
N GLY A 221 10.66 -21.79 -22.61
CA GLY A 221 10.29 -22.09 -23.98
C GLY A 221 11.44 -22.12 -24.99
N ARG A 222 12.70 -22.05 -24.53
CA ARG A 222 13.90 -22.18 -25.40
C ARG A 222 14.88 -23.20 -24.84
N SER A 223 15.71 -23.76 -25.72
CA SER A 223 16.85 -24.65 -25.36
C SER A 223 18.06 -23.87 -24.85
N THR A 224 18.03 -22.54 -24.92
CA THR A 224 19.12 -21.66 -24.54
C THR A 224 19.06 -21.25 -23.07
N ILE A 225 20.23 -20.94 -22.51
CA ILE A 225 20.44 -20.42 -21.17
C ILE A 225 20.83 -18.96 -21.30
N GLY A 226 20.18 -18.07 -20.53
CA GLY A 226 20.54 -16.69 -20.48
C GLY A 226 21.70 -16.45 -19.51
N ILE A 227 22.78 -15.85 -19.98
CA ILE A 227 23.91 -15.35 -19.19
C ILE A 227 23.86 -13.84 -19.25
N GLU A 228 23.48 -13.22 -18.13
CA GLU A 228 23.36 -11.78 -17.98
C GLU A 228 24.64 -11.25 -17.32
N LEU A 229 25.28 -10.30 -17.97
CA LEU A 229 26.47 -9.62 -17.48
C LEU A 229 26.21 -8.11 -17.39
N PRO A 230 26.55 -7.45 -16.29
CA PRO A 230 26.39 -6.01 -16.17
C PRO A 230 27.30 -5.26 -17.15
N ASN A 231 26.75 -4.23 -17.77
CA ASN A 231 27.52 -3.37 -18.66
C ASN A 231 28.55 -2.56 -17.87
N SER A 232 29.74 -2.35 -18.42
CA SER A 232 30.77 -1.49 -17.83
C SER A 232 30.29 -0.04 -17.67
N LYS A 233 29.48 0.44 -18.62
CA LYS A 233 28.81 1.72 -18.57
C LYS A 233 27.30 1.50 -18.63
N ARG A 234 26.57 1.97 -17.60
CA ARG A 234 25.11 1.91 -17.54
C ARG A 234 24.51 3.08 -18.31
N GLU A 235 23.51 2.79 -19.14
CA GLU A 235 22.73 3.83 -19.83
C GLU A 235 21.65 4.40 -18.91
N ASN A 236 21.41 5.71 -19.02
CA ASN A 236 20.26 6.33 -18.41
C ASN A 236 19.00 6.02 -19.22
N VAL A 237 17.97 5.51 -18.57
CA VAL A 237 16.65 5.30 -19.19
C VAL A 237 15.82 6.56 -18.95
N TYR A 238 15.46 7.25 -20.03
CA TYR A 238 14.68 8.47 -19.94
C TYR A 238 13.18 8.19 -20.01
N MET A 239 12.42 8.80 -19.12
CA MET A 239 10.96 8.67 -19.09
C MET A 239 10.32 9.12 -20.40
N SER A 240 10.87 10.16 -21.05
CA SER A 240 10.40 10.65 -22.35
C SER A 240 10.40 9.57 -23.44
N GLU A 241 11.38 8.66 -23.45
CA GLU A 241 11.44 7.57 -24.43
C GLU A 241 10.32 6.56 -24.23
N ILE A 242 9.98 6.27 -22.96
CA ILE A 242 8.93 5.29 -22.62
C ILE A 242 7.56 5.89 -22.91
N LEU A 243 7.32 7.13 -22.51
CA LEU A 243 6.04 7.81 -22.76
C LEU A 243 5.78 8.06 -24.24
N ALA A 244 6.84 8.27 -25.05
CA ALA A 244 6.73 8.42 -26.51
C ALA A 244 6.51 7.10 -27.25
N SER A 245 6.61 5.94 -26.58
CA SER A 245 6.46 4.64 -27.21
C SER A 245 5.00 4.37 -27.63
N ASN A 246 4.85 3.61 -28.72
CA ASN A 246 3.53 3.18 -29.18
C ASN A 246 2.82 2.32 -28.13
N ASP A 247 3.57 1.57 -27.32
CA ASP A 247 3.02 0.71 -26.28
C ASP A 247 2.33 1.50 -25.17
N PHE A 248 2.88 2.66 -24.80
CA PHE A 248 2.27 3.56 -23.82
C PHE A 248 0.94 4.16 -24.31
N SER A 249 0.82 4.37 -25.62
CA SER A 249 -0.37 4.97 -26.24
C SER A 249 -1.49 3.98 -26.52
N LYS A 250 -1.29 2.67 -26.29
CA LYS A 250 -2.30 1.63 -26.55
C LYS A 250 -3.58 1.88 -25.76
N SER A 251 -4.72 1.80 -26.42
CA SER A 251 -6.04 2.06 -25.84
C SER A 251 -6.53 0.96 -24.89
N ASN A 252 -5.97 -0.24 -24.98
CA ASN A 252 -6.34 -1.37 -24.12
C ASN A 252 -5.75 -1.28 -22.69
N ILE A 253 -4.75 -0.42 -22.45
CA ILE A 253 -4.17 -0.18 -21.14
C ILE A 253 -4.93 0.97 -20.47
N LYS A 254 -5.53 0.69 -19.31
CA LYS A 254 -6.42 1.64 -18.63
C LYS A 254 -5.65 2.69 -17.82
N LEU A 255 -4.72 2.25 -17.01
CA LEU A 255 -3.85 3.10 -16.18
C LEU A 255 -2.38 2.77 -16.49
N PRO A 256 -1.84 3.24 -17.65
CA PRO A 256 -0.49 2.89 -18.06
C PRO A 256 0.54 3.53 -17.13
N ILE A 257 1.46 2.71 -16.67
CA ILE A 257 2.62 3.12 -15.87
C ILE A 257 3.91 2.73 -16.60
N ALA A 258 4.84 3.68 -16.71
CA ALA A 258 6.16 3.45 -17.29
C ALA A 258 7.04 2.72 -16.26
N LEU A 259 7.38 1.46 -16.51
CA LEU A 259 8.22 0.67 -15.60
C LEU A 259 9.72 0.77 -15.94
N GLY A 260 10.05 1.04 -17.19
CA GLY A 260 11.44 1.12 -17.65
C GLY A 260 11.65 0.42 -18.98
N LYS A 261 12.86 -0.11 -19.19
CA LYS A 261 13.21 -0.95 -20.33
C LYS A 261 13.57 -2.36 -19.87
N ASN A 262 13.24 -3.34 -20.68
CA ASN A 262 13.67 -4.72 -20.43
C ASN A 262 15.15 -4.92 -20.76
N ILE A 263 15.65 -6.15 -20.55
CA ILE A 263 17.03 -6.54 -20.84
C ILE A 263 17.41 -6.33 -22.34
N SER A 264 16.41 -6.36 -23.23
CA SER A 264 16.63 -6.08 -24.68
C SER A 264 16.47 -4.61 -25.05
N GLY A 265 16.36 -3.69 -24.07
CA GLY A 265 16.21 -2.26 -24.33
C GLY A 265 14.80 -1.80 -24.77
N LEU A 266 13.82 -2.71 -24.80
CA LEU A 266 12.44 -2.39 -25.17
C LEU A 266 11.67 -1.79 -23.99
N PRO A 267 10.80 -0.77 -24.21
CA PRO A 267 10.01 -0.17 -23.15
C PRO A 267 9.02 -1.18 -22.55
N ILE A 268 8.88 -1.17 -21.24
CA ILE A 268 7.92 -1.98 -20.50
C ILE A 268 6.92 -1.04 -19.82
N ILE A 269 5.65 -1.27 -20.14
CA ILE A 269 4.52 -0.53 -19.58
C ILE A 269 3.64 -1.52 -18.83
N GLY A 270 3.32 -1.18 -17.58
CA GLY A 270 2.34 -1.89 -16.77
C GLY A 270 0.97 -1.24 -16.87
N ASP A 271 -0.06 -1.99 -16.50
CA ASP A 271 -1.42 -1.45 -16.27
C ASP A 271 -1.76 -1.50 -14.79
N LEU A 272 -1.77 -0.34 -14.14
CA LEU A 272 -2.09 -0.26 -12.71
C LEU A 272 -3.53 -0.72 -12.43
N ALA A 273 -4.44 -0.63 -13.40
CA ALA A 273 -5.81 -1.12 -13.23
C ALA A 273 -5.90 -2.64 -13.06
N THR A 274 -4.91 -3.38 -13.57
CA THR A 274 -4.81 -4.85 -13.37
C THR A 274 -4.04 -5.21 -12.09
N MET A 275 -3.45 -4.23 -11.42
CA MET A 275 -2.74 -4.35 -10.15
C MET A 275 -3.45 -3.49 -9.10
N PRO A 276 -4.63 -3.91 -8.58
CA PRO A 276 -5.48 -3.05 -7.73
C PRO A 276 -4.81 -2.64 -6.42
N HIS A 277 -3.83 -3.42 -5.96
CA HIS A 277 -3.01 -3.14 -4.78
C HIS A 277 -1.55 -3.44 -5.13
N LEU A 278 -0.75 -2.41 -5.32
CA LEU A 278 0.66 -2.51 -5.64
C LEU A 278 1.51 -2.13 -4.42
N LEU A 279 2.32 -3.05 -3.94
CA LEU A 279 3.32 -2.80 -2.90
C LEU A 279 4.69 -2.57 -3.55
N ILE A 280 5.30 -1.42 -3.24
CA ILE A 280 6.65 -1.06 -3.68
C ILE A 280 7.54 -1.00 -2.44
N ALA A 281 8.57 -1.83 -2.40
CA ALA A 281 9.52 -1.88 -1.30
C ALA A 281 10.96 -1.80 -1.82
N GLY A 282 11.84 -1.21 -1.01
CA GLY A 282 13.25 -1.10 -1.34
C GLY A 282 14.03 -0.39 -0.25
N THR A 283 15.34 -0.64 -0.19
CA THR A 283 16.26 0.05 0.72
C THR A 283 16.47 1.51 0.28
N THR A 284 17.00 2.33 1.17
CA THR A 284 17.39 3.71 0.83
C THR A 284 18.33 3.71 -0.39
N GLY A 285 18.03 4.56 -1.36
CA GLY A 285 18.79 4.63 -2.61
C GLY A 285 18.43 3.59 -3.68
N SER A 286 17.50 2.66 -3.41
CA SER A 286 17.05 1.66 -4.39
C SER A 286 16.19 2.21 -5.53
N GLY A 287 15.72 3.46 -5.40
CA GLY A 287 14.87 4.12 -6.39
C GLY A 287 13.36 4.04 -6.11
N LYS A 288 12.92 3.70 -4.88
CA LYS A 288 11.50 3.68 -4.49
C LYS A 288 10.78 4.98 -4.86
N SER A 289 11.32 6.13 -4.43
CA SER A 289 10.74 7.45 -4.69
C SER A 289 10.71 7.79 -6.17
N VAL A 290 11.76 7.42 -6.91
CA VAL A 290 11.80 7.60 -8.36
C VAL A 290 10.70 6.77 -9.04
N CYS A 291 10.48 5.54 -8.60
CA CYS A 291 9.42 4.67 -9.13
C CYS A 291 8.03 5.25 -8.86
N ILE A 292 7.76 5.73 -7.64
CA ILE A 292 6.48 6.37 -7.27
C ILE A 292 6.24 7.61 -8.14
N ASN A 293 7.24 8.49 -8.27
CA ASN A 293 7.16 9.67 -9.12
C ASN A 293 6.93 9.31 -10.59
N THR A 294 7.58 8.26 -11.09
CA THR A 294 7.38 7.76 -12.45
C THR A 294 5.95 7.29 -12.69
N ILE A 295 5.35 6.60 -11.71
CA ILE A 295 3.94 6.16 -11.76
C ILE A 295 3.00 7.37 -11.81
N ILE A 296 3.18 8.34 -10.90
CA ILE A 296 2.34 9.56 -10.87
C ILE A 296 2.44 10.30 -12.20
N LEU A 297 3.64 10.58 -12.68
CA LEU A 297 3.86 11.28 -13.94
C LEU A 297 3.29 10.51 -15.13
N SER A 298 3.42 9.18 -15.16
CA SER A 298 2.82 8.38 -16.24
C SER A 298 1.30 8.61 -16.33
N LEU A 299 0.61 8.62 -15.18
CA LEU A 299 -0.82 8.85 -15.14
C LEU A 299 -1.19 10.30 -15.49
N LEU A 300 -0.41 11.30 -15.05
CA LEU A 300 -0.61 12.70 -15.37
C LEU A 300 -0.42 13.00 -16.88
N TYR A 301 0.52 12.33 -17.53
CA TYR A 301 0.74 12.46 -18.97
C TYR A 301 -0.32 11.74 -19.81
N ARG A 302 -1.06 10.80 -19.23
CA ARG A 302 -2.07 10.01 -19.94
C ARG A 302 -3.49 10.48 -19.70
N HIS A 303 -3.84 10.91 -18.48
CA HIS A 303 -5.22 11.13 -18.06
C HIS A 303 -5.49 12.58 -17.68
N LYS A 304 -6.67 13.06 -18.09
CA LYS A 304 -7.23 14.32 -17.61
C LYS A 304 -7.77 14.16 -16.19
N PRO A 305 -7.91 15.25 -15.40
CA PRO A 305 -8.48 15.22 -14.05
C PRO A 305 -9.89 14.63 -13.96
N SER A 306 -10.65 14.65 -15.07
CA SER A 306 -11.98 14.04 -15.15
C SER A 306 -11.95 12.52 -15.26
N MET A 307 -10.81 11.92 -15.62
CA MET A 307 -10.67 10.47 -15.81
C MET A 307 -9.86 9.79 -14.73
N CYS A 308 -8.93 10.51 -14.09
CA CYS A 308 -8.09 9.97 -13.02
C CYS A 308 -7.93 11.01 -11.92
N LYS A 309 -8.13 10.59 -10.68
CA LYS A 309 -7.99 11.40 -9.47
C LYS A 309 -6.99 10.75 -8.52
N PHE A 310 -6.31 11.59 -7.74
CA PHE A 310 -5.32 11.14 -6.76
C PHE A 310 -5.72 11.49 -5.33
N ILE A 311 -5.34 10.61 -4.43
CA ILE A 311 -5.21 10.85 -3.00
C ILE A 311 -3.76 10.53 -2.65
N LEU A 312 -3.01 11.53 -2.19
CA LEU A 312 -1.60 11.40 -1.87
C LEU A 312 -1.41 11.51 -0.35
N ILE A 313 -0.70 10.53 0.22
CA ILE A 313 -0.42 10.45 1.66
C ILE A 313 1.09 10.39 1.84
N ASP A 314 1.65 11.43 2.47
CA ASP A 314 3.09 11.57 2.71
C ASP A 314 3.33 12.05 4.16
N PRO A 315 3.46 11.11 5.11
CA PRO A 315 3.69 11.46 6.51
C PRO A 315 5.00 12.21 6.75
N LYS A 316 5.98 12.06 5.86
CA LYS A 316 7.31 12.70 5.97
C LYS A 316 7.41 14.05 5.29
N MET A 317 6.43 14.44 4.47
CA MET A 317 6.41 15.70 3.70
C MET A 317 7.62 15.89 2.74
N LEU A 318 8.20 14.81 2.24
CA LEU A 318 9.45 14.87 1.47
C LEU A 318 9.26 14.57 -0.02
N GLU A 319 8.34 13.65 -0.36
CA GLU A 319 8.28 13.05 -1.68
C GLU A 319 7.09 13.56 -2.51
N LEU A 320 5.90 13.62 -1.91
CA LEU A 320 4.66 13.89 -2.62
C LEU A 320 4.17 15.35 -2.50
N SER A 321 4.78 16.16 -1.64
CA SER A 321 4.43 17.57 -1.45
C SER A 321 4.59 18.41 -2.72
N THR A 322 5.44 18.00 -3.66
CA THR A 322 5.64 18.65 -4.96
C THR A 322 4.40 18.60 -5.87
N TYR A 323 3.46 17.70 -5.58
CA TYR A 323 2.20 17.56 -6.32
C TYR A 323 1.05 18.36 -5.71
N GLU A 324 1.29 19.16 -4.67
CA GLU A 324 0.25 20.00 -4.06
C GLU A 324 -0.37 20.94 -5.10
N GLY A 325 -1.70 21.05 -5.09
CA GLY A 325 -2.44 21.95 -5.96
C GLY A 325 -2.67 21.47 -7.41
N ILE A 326 -2.23 20.27 -7.80
CA ILE A 326 -2.57 19.75 -9.13
C ILE A 326 -4.07 19.43 -9.23
N PRO A 327 -4.71 19.66 -10.39
CA PRO A 327 -6.16 19.49 -10.54
C PRO A 327 -6.66 18.04 -10.46
N HIS A 328 -5.74 17.09 -10.43
CA HIS A 328 -6.04 15.66 -10.23
C HIS A 328 -6.27 15.30 -8.76
N LEU A 329 -5.84 16.11 -7.80
CA LEU A 329 -6.04 15.83 -6.38
C LEU A 329 -7.52 15.92 -5.99
N LEU A 330 -7.98 14.97 -5.15
CA LEU A 330 -9.27 15.02 -4.49
C LEU A 330 -9.23 15.84 -3.20
N CYS A 331 -8.10 15.84 -2.52
CA CYS A 331 -7.83 16.62 -1.32
C CYS A 331 -6.35 17.04 -1.31
N PRO A 332 -5.96 18.03 -0.50
CA PRO A 332 -4.56 18.36 -0.28
C PRO A 332 -3.73 17.14 0.12
N VAL A 333 -2.42 17.18 -0.13
CA VAL A 333 -1.52 16.08 0.27
C VAL A 333 -1.61 15.87 1.79
N ILE A 334 -1.87 14.63 2.20
CA ILE A 334 -2.16 14.29 3.59
C ILE A 334 -0.86 13.93 4.29
N THR A 335 -0.55 14.69 5.33
CA THR A 335 0.69 14.54 6.11
C THR A 335 0.45 13.96 7.51
N GLU A 336 -0.78 14.07 8.02
CA GLU A 336 -1.14 13.61 9.36
C GLU A 336 -1.72 12.18 9.31
N ALA A 337 -1.18 11.26 10.11
CA ALA A 337 -1.63 9.86 10.15
C ALA A 337 -3.12 9.70 10.50
N LYS A 338 -3.65 10.52 11.42
CA LYS A 338 -5.08 10.47 11.77
C LYS A 338 -5.99 10.87 10.62
N LYS A 339 -5.58 11.87 9.84
CA LYS A 339 -6.30 12.29 8.63
C LYS A 339 -6.19 11.22 7.55
N ALA A 340 -5.01 10.60 7.40
CA ALA A 340 -4.80 9.49 6.47
C ALA A 340 -5.75 8.32 6.77
N ALA A 341 -5.86 7.88 8.03
CA ALA A 341 -6.80 6.83 8.42
C ALA A 341 -8.26 7.19 8.09
N SER A 342 -8.68 8.45 8.33
CA SER A 342 -10.02 8.92 8.00
C SER A 342 -10.30 8.92 6.50
N VAL A 343 -9.33 9.36 5.70
CA VAL A 343 -9.44 9.37 4.23
C VAL A 343 -9.43 7.97 3.66
N LEU A 344 -8.61 7.05 4.17
CA LEU A 344 -8.67 5.64 3.78
C LEU A 344 -10.04 5.01 4.10
N GLY A 345 -10.64 5.37 5.24
CA GLY A 345 -12.01 5.00 5.58
C GLY A 345 -13.05 5.55 4.59
N TRP A 346 -12.84 6.78 4.11
CA TRP A 346 -13.68 7.37 3.06
C TRP A 346 -13.50 6.61 1.72
N VAL A 347 -12.27 6.25 1.34
CA VAL A 347 -12.00 5.46 0.11
C VAL A 347 -12.79 4.15 0.11
N VAL A 348 -12.85 3.46 1.26
CA VAL A 348 -13.64 2.23 1.38
C VAL A 348 -15.14 2.50 1.15
N LYS A 349 -15.68 3.55 1.74
CA LYS A 349 -17.07 3.94 1.55
C LYS A 349 -17.39 4.30 0.09
N GLU A 350 -16.49 5.05 -0.55
CA GLU A 350 -16.62 5.41 -1.95
C GLU A 350 -16.59 4.18 -2.85
N MET A 351 -15.67 3.23 -2.60
CA MET A 351 -15.63 1.95 -3.31
C MET A 351 -16.96 1.19 -3.18
N GLU A 352 -17.50 1.06 -1.96
CA GLU A 352 -18.80 0.41 -1.73
C GLU A 352 -19.95 1.14 -2.44
N SER A 353 -19.95 2.47 -2.43
CA SER A 353 -20.93 3.30 -3.14
C SER A 353 -20.90 3.02 -4.64
N ARG A 354 -19.71 2.98 -5.23
CA ARG A 354 -19.51 2.65 -6.64
C ARG A 354 -19.99 1.24 -6.97
N TYR A 355 -19.75 0.26 -6.12
CA TYR A 355 -20.27 -1.10 -6.29
C TYR A 355 -21.82 -1.12 -6.32
N ARG A 356 -22.47 -0.38 -5.42
CA ARG A 356 -23.92 -0.26 -5.39
C ARG A 356 -24.47 0.39 -6.67
N LEU A 357 -23.80 1.46 -7.16
CA LEU A 357 -24.18 2.11 -8.41
C LEU A 357 -24.02 1.19 -9.61
N MET A 358 -22.91 0.47 -9.73
CA MET A 358 -22.67 -0.49 -10.80
C MET A 358 -23.67 -1.64 -10.76
N THR A 359 -24.00 -2.15 -9.58
CA THR A 359 -25.03 -3.18 -9.39
C THR A 359 -26.41 -2.69 -9.84
N LYS A 360 -26.83 -1.48 -9.43
CA LYS A 360 -28.10 -0.88 -9.87
C LYS A 360 -28.21 -0.75 -11.39
N LYS A 361 -27.08 -0.53 -12.06
CA LYS A 361 -27.01 -0.35 -13.51
C LYS A 361 -26.72 -1.65 -14.29
N GLY A 362 -26.58 -2.78 -13.59
CA GLY A 362 -26.34 -4.09 -14.19
C GLY A 362 -25.02 -4.15 -14.96
N VAL A 363 -23.96 -3.48 -14.45
CA VAL A 363 -22.61 -3.47 -15.03
C VAL A 363 -21.61 -4.10 -14.06
N LYS A 364 -20.57 -4.78 -14.61
CA LYS A 364 -19.62 -5.55 -13.81
C LYS A 364 -18.39 -4.74 -13.39
N ASN A 365 -18.09 -3.66 -14.10
CA ASN A 365 -16.88 -2.86 -13.90
C ASN A 365 -17.10 -1.39 -14.28
N ILE A 366 -16.12 -0.55 -13.93
CA ILE A 366 -16.15 0.89 -14.20
C ILE A 366 -16.23 1.21 -15.71
N ASP A 367 -15.60 0.41 -16.56
CA ASP A 367 -15.64 0.62 -18.02
C ASP A 367 -17.05 0.40 -18.56
N GLY A 368 -17.70 -0.67 -18.12
CA GLY A 368 -19.11 -0.94 -18.47
C GLY A 368 -20.07 0.15 -17.98
N TYR A 369 -19.75 0.78 -16.83
CA TYR A 369 -20.48 1.93 -16.34
C TYR A 369 -20.26 3.15 -17.23
N ASN A 370 -19.00 3.48 -17.52
CA ASN A 370 -18.62 4.65 -18.30
C ASN A 370 -19.08 4.59 -19.75
N LEU A 371 -19.21 3.39 -20.32
CA LEU A 371 -19.79 3.21 -21.67
C LEU A 371 -21.30 3.52 -21.72
N LYS A 372 -22.02 3.33 -20.62
CA LYS A 372 -23.49 3.54 -20.56
C LYS A 372 -23.89 4.93 -20.10
N HIS A 373 -22.96 5.72 -19.56
CA HIS A 373 -23.26 7.01 -18.94
C HIS A 373 -22.44 8.13 -19.58
N SER A 374 -23.06 9.28 -19.76
CA SER A 374 -22.42 10.48 -20.32
C SER A 374 -21.38 11.08 -19.37
N LEU A 375 -21.57 10.91 -18.07
CA LEU A 375 -20.61 11.32 -17.05
C LEU A 375 -19.76 10.11 -16.66
N ALA A 376 -18.50 10.12 -17.06
CA ALA A 376 -17.56 9.06 -16.73
C ALA A 376 -17.17 9.12 -15.26
N MET A 377 -17.20 7.96 -14.59
CA MET A 377 -16.67 7.79 -13.24
C MET A 377 -15.14 7.75 -13.32
N PRO A 378 -14.41 8.64 -12.64
CA PRO A 378 -12.95 8.65 -12.68
C PRO A 378 -12.35 7.48 -11.92
N TYR A 379 -11.19 7.02 -12.35
CA TYR A 379 -10.33 6.17 -11.50
C TYR A 379 -9.82 6.99 -10.31
N ILE A 380 -9.74 6.38 -9.15
CA ILE A 380 -9.12 6.97 -7.96
C ILE A 380 -7.89 6.16 -7.63
N VAL A 381 -6.73 6.80 -7.65
CA VAL A 381 -5.44 6.22 -7.30
C VAL A 381 -5.00 6.78 -5.97
N VAL A 382 -4.82 5.89 -4.98
CA VAL A 382 -4.35 6.25 -3.65
C VAL A 382 -2.88 5.87 -3.56
N ILE A 383 -2.03 6.83 -3.22
CA ILE A 383 -0.58 6.61 -3.08
C ILE A 383 -0.18 6.95 -1.66
N VAL A 384 0.49 6.00 -1.02
CA VAL A 384 1.06 6.12 0.31
C VAL A 384 2.57 5.94 0.19
N ASP A 385 3.35 6.99 0.50
CA ASP A 385 4.81 6.92 0.37
C ASP A 385 5.44 5.98 1.40
N GLU A 386 5.08 6.13 2.68
CA GLU A 386 5.65 5.33 3.76
C GLU A 386 4.54 4.71 4.63
N MET A 387 4.17 3.48 4.28
CA MET A 387 3.09 2.76 4.97
C MET A 387 3.45 2.41 6.42
N SER A 388 4.74 2.16 6.71
CA SER A 388 5.21 1.81 8.06
C SER A 388 4.93 2.93 9.07
N ASP A 389 5.13 4.19 8.67
CA ASP A 389 4.90 5.34 9.56
C ASP A 389 3.40 5.51 9.88
N LEU A 390 2.52 5.20 8.92
CA LEU A 390 1.08 5.17 9.18
C LEU A 390 0.69 4.07 10.16
N MET A 391 1.25 2.87 10.01
CA MET A 391 0.91 1.72 10.87
C MET A 391 1.37 1.89 12.32
N LEU A 392 2.38 2.72 12.58
CA LEU A 392 2.88 2.99 13.93
C LEU A 392 2.00 4.00 14.69
N VAL A 393 1.22 4.83 14.00
CA VAL A 393 0.50 5.96 14.59
C VAL A 393 -1.03 5.85 14.45
N ALA A 394 -1.51 4.99 13.54
CA ALA A 394 -2.95 4.84 13.21
C ALA A 394 -3.72 3.92 14.18
#